data_95de087ac9d7db111ffbc70da9b07ffb
#
_entry.id   95de087ac9d7db111ffbc70da9b07ffb
#
_cell.length_a   1.000
_cell.length_b   1.000
_cell.length_c   1.000
_cell.angle_alpha   90.00
_cell.angle_beta   90.00
_cell.angle_gamma   90.00
#
_symmetry.space_group_name_H-M   'P 1'
#
loop_
_entity.id
_entity.type
_entity.pdbx_description
1 polymer ?
#
loop_
_entity_poly.entity_id
_entity_poly.type
_entity_poly.pdbx_seq_one_letter_code
_entity_poly.pdbx_strand_id
1 'polypeptide(L)'
;WYGQRDALYSGGNDVTLLTGGDQLFPAMHEAIAHAGHEVWLATYIFHDDSAGRAMADALIRAARRGVRVRVVVDGFGSKATLATLHRWLDDSGVALAVFRPIDRWYAWLQPGQLRRLHHKLLATDSERAFVGGINIIDDRNDLNHGVTAEPRLDFAVALRGPVVAPVAQTARAM
;
A
#
# COMPACT_ATOMS: atom_id res chain seq x y z
N TRP A 1 0.06 -19.82 -17.77
CA TRP A 1 0.45 -19.14 -19.00
C TRP A 1 0.70 -17.68 -18.66
N TYR A 2 1.94 -17.34 -18.39
CA TYR A 2 2.37 -15.95 -18.41
C TYR A 2 2.64 -15.63 -19.88
N GLY A 3 1.69 -15.00 -20.55
CA GLY A 3 1.97 -14.35 -21.82
C GLY A 3 3.15 -13.40 -21.60
N GLN A 4 4.19 -13.50 -22.40
CA GLN A 4 5.27 -12.52 -22.44
C GLN A 4 4.60 -11.14 -22.62
N ARG A 5 4.63 -10.31 -21.59
CA ARG A 5 4.29 -8.90 -21.75
C ARG A 5 5.52 -8.24 -22.31
N ASP A 6 5.42 -7.71 -23.49
CA ASP A 6 6.48 -6.88 -24.05
C ASP A 6 6.73 -5.73 -23.09
N ALA A 7 7.96 -5.58 -22.63
CA ALA A 7 8.35 -4.48 -21.79
C ALA A 7 8.30 -3.18 -22.59
N LEU A 8 7.43 -2.26 -22.19
CA LEU A 8 7.39 -0.92 -22.78
C LEU A 8 8.35 -0.03 -21.99
N TYR A 9 9.38 0.45 -22.68
CA TYR A 9 10.34 1.38 -22.14
C TYR A 9 9.88 2.81 -22.42
N SER A 10 9.84 3.66 -21.40
CA SER A 10 9.54 5.08 -21.53
C SER A 10 10.66 5.91 -20.93
N GLY A 11 11.08 6.97 -21.63
CA GLY A 11 12.00 7.97 -21.11
C GLY A 11 11.27 9.05 -20.30
N GLY A 12 12.05 9.98 -19.70
CA GLY A 12 11.49 11.11 -18.95
C GLY A 12 10.93 10.74 -17.57
N ASN A 13 11.40 9.65 -16.99
CA ASN A 13 11.05 9.24 -15.64
C ASN A 13 12.10 9.72 -14.64
N ASP A 14 11.63 10.10 -13.45
CA ASP A 14 12.45 10.32 -12.27
C ASP A 14 12.23 9.16 -11.29
N VAL A 15 13.33 8.55 -10.84
CA VAL A 15 13.34 7.38 -9.97
C VAL A 15 14.26 7.62 -8.80
N THR A 16 13.71 7.68 -7.60
CA THR A 16 14.47 7.86 -6.35
C THR A 16 14.40 6.59 -5.51
N LEU A 17 15.54 6.02 -5.13
CA LEU A 17 15.59 4.90 -4.19
C LEU A 17 15.32 5.40 -2.77
N LEU A 18 14.46 4.70 -2.05
CA LEU A 18 14.13 4.95 -0.66
C LEU A 18 14.49 3.73 0.18
N THR A 19 15.25 3.95 1.25
CA THR A 19 15.69 2.90 2.18
C THR A 19 14.87 2.97 3.46
N GLY A 20 14.19 1.89 3.77
CA GLY A 20 13.37 1.76 4.98
C GLY A 20 12.13 2.64 5.01
N GLY A 21 11.31 2.44 6.03
CA GLY A 21 10.11 3.23 6.30
C GLY A 21 10.43 4.67 6.68
N ASP A 22 11.58 4.91 7.29
CA ASP A 22 12.02 6.26 7.70
C ASP A 22 12.16 7.22 6.49
N GLN A 23 12.45 6.70 5.29
CA GLN A 23 12.45 7.50 4.05
C GLN A 23 11.12 7.38 3.28
N LEU A 24 10.53 6.18 3.25
CA LEU A 24 9.32 5.93 2.47
C LEU A 24 8.09 6.65 3.03
N PHE A 25 7.81 6.49 4.33
CA PHE A 25 6.55 6.99 4.90
C PHE A 25 6.42 8.51 4.85
N PRO A 26 7.46 9.31 5.18
CA PRO A 26 7.39 10.77 4.99
C PRO A 26 7.12 11.17 3.54
N ALA A 27 7.76 10.51 2.56
CA ALA A 27 7.56 10.79 1.14
C ALA A 27 6.14 10.41 0.68
N MET A 28 5.59 9.29 1.16
CA MET A 28 4.20 8.90 0.90
C MET A 28 3.22 9.88 1.54
N HIS A 29 3.44 10.28 2.79
CA HIS A 29 2.59 11.25 3.49
C HIS A 29 2.56 12.60 2.77
N GLU A 30 3.71 13.07 2.28
CA GLU A 30 3.80 14.28 1.46
C GLU A 30 2.99 14.14 0.17
N ALA A 31 3.14 13.03 -0.56
CA ALA A 31 2.39 12.78 -1.79
C ALA A 31 0.87 12.74 -1.54
N ILE A 32 0.42 12.08 -0.46
CA ILE A 32 -0.99 12.04 -0.06
C ILE A 32 -1.50 13.43 0.33
N ALA A 33 -0.69 14.22 1.04
CA ALA A 33 -1.06 15.57 1.45
C ALA A 33 -1.28 16.51 0.26
N HIS A 34 -0.52 16.34 -0.82
CA HIS A 34 -0.62 17.15 -2.04
C HIS A 34 -1.61 16.57 -3.08
N ALA A 35 -2.14 15.37 -2.88
CA ALA A 35 -3.12 14.79 -3.79
C ALA A 35 -4.38 15.65 -3.88
N GLY A 36 -4.81 15.94 -5.12
CA GLY A 36 -5.99 16.74 -5.43
C GLY A 36 -7.19 15.90 -5.91
N HIS A 37 -6.96 14.73 -6.48
CA HIS A 37 -8.00 13.95 -7.14
C HIS A 37 -8.16 12.53 -6.60
N GLU A 38 -7.07 11.78 -6.52
CA GLU A 38 -7.16 10.38 -6.11
C GLU A 38 -5.89 9.85 -5.43
N VAL A 39 -6.09 8.96 -4.49
CA VAL A 39 -5.05 8.17 -3.81
C VAL A 39 -5.43 6.69 -3.89
N TRP A 40 -4.51 5.87 -4.36
CA TRP A 40 -4.61 4.42 -4.40
C TRP A 40 -3.48 3.81 -3.58
N LEU A 41 -3.81 3.03 -2.56
CA LEU A 41 -2.86 2.29 -1.74
C LEU A 41 -3.18 0.80 -1.84
N ALA A 42 -2.19 -0.02 -2.17
CA ALA A 42 -2.28 -1.46 -2.06
C ALA A 42 -1.11 -2.00 -1.25
N THR A 43 -1.38 -2.83 -0.26
CA THR A 43 -0.34 -3.43 0.60
C THR A 43 -0.74 -4.83 1.04
N TYR A 44 0.28 -5.68 1.26
CA TYR A 44 0.07 -7.00 1.83
C TYR A 44 -0.23 -6.92 3.33
N ILE A 45 0.56 -6.15 4.07
CA ILE A 45 0.35 -5.90 5.50
C ILE A 45 0.07 -4.42 5.73
N PHE A 46 -1.04 -4.15 6.42
CA PHE A 46 -1.32 -2.85 7.02
C PHE A 46 -1.46 -3.09 8.53
N HIS A 47 -0.42 -2.76 9.28
CA HIS A 47 -0.36 -3.00 10.72
C HIS A 47 -1.01 -1.86 11.52
N ASP A 48 -1.42 -2.13 12.75
CA ASP A 48 -2.07 -1.15 13.63
C ASP A 48 -1.10 -0.49 14.63
N ASP A 49 0.18 -0.39 14.22
CA ASP A 49 1.21 0.33 14.95
C ASP A 49 1.26 1.84 14.62
N SER A 50 2.33 2.51 15.06
CA SER A 50 2.53 3.94 14.84
C SER A 50 2.58 4.34 13.37
N ALA A 51 3.27 3.55 12.53
CA ALA A 51 3.36 3.80 11.09
C ALA A 51 2.00 3.60 10.40
N GLY A 52 1.29 2.52 10.74
CA GLY A 52 -0.07 2.26 10.23
C GLY A 52 -1.04 3.35 10.66
N ARG A 53 -1.01 3.79 11.91
CA ARG A 53 -1.89 4.86 12.38
C ARG A 53 -1.63 6.17 11.66
N ALA A 54 -0.36 6.56 11.49
CA ALA A 54 0.01 7.78 10.77
C ALA A 54 -0.44 7.73 9.30
N MET A 55 -0.30 6.56 8.65
CA MET A 55 -0.77 6.34 7.28
C MET A 55 -2.30 6.45 7.19
N ALA A 56 -3.05 5.80 8.07
CA ALA A 56 -4.50 5.91 8.11
C ALA A 56 -4.95 7.37 8.29
N ASP A 57 -4.33 8.12 9.20
CA ASP A 57 -4.63 9.53 9.43
C ASP A 57 -4.34 10.40 8.19
N ALA A 58 -3.27 10.12 7.44
CA ALA A 58 -2.97 10.82 6.18
C ALA A 58 -4.05 10.55 5.12
N LEU A 59 -4.47 9.30 4.96
CA LEU A 59 -5.53 8.90 4.02
C LEU A 59 -6.88 9.54 4.38
N ILE A 60 -7.24 9.55 5.67
CA ILE A 60 -8.46 10.18 6.18
C ILE A 60 -8.44 11.70 5.89
N ARG A 61 -7.32 12.37 6.15
CA ARG A 61 -7.19 13.79 5.84
C ARG A 61 -7.37 14.07 4.34
N ALA A 62 -6.84 13.21 3.47
CA ALA A 62 -7.04 13.34 2.02
C ALA A 62 -8.53 13.16 1.65
N ALA A 63 -9.20 12.14 2.17
CA ALA A 63 -10.61 11.89 1.92
C ALA A 63 -11.49 13.07 2.38
N ARG A 64 -11.20 13.66 3.55
CA ARG A 64 -11.91 14.86 4.06
C ARG A 64 -11.71 16.10 3.19
N ARG A 65 -10.64 16.18 2.39
CA ARG A 65 -10.46 17.24 1.38
C ARG A 65 -11.24 16.98 0.09
N GLY A 66 -11.97 15.86 -0.01
CA GLY A 66 -12.69 15.46 -1.22
C GLY A 66 -11.88 14.60 -2.20
N VAL A 67 -10.66 14.21 -1.82
CA VAL A 67 -9.83 13.29 -2.62
C VAL A 67 -10.44 11.89 -2.58
N ARG A 68 -10.54 11.22 -3.71
CA ARG A 68 -11.00 9.84 -3.81
C ARG A 68 -9.92 8.88 -3.31
N VAL A 69 -10.07 8.37 -2.10
CA VAL A 69 -9.08 7.48 -1.47
C VAL A 69 -9.56 6.04 -1.49
N ARG A 70 -8.72 5.14 -2.02
CA ARG A 70 -8.97 3.70 -2.06
C ARG A 70 -7.78 2.94 -1.50
N VAL A 71 -8.07 2.01 -0.60
CA VAL A 71 -7.10 1.15 0.07
C VAL A 71 -7.46 -0.30 -0.19
N VAL A 72 -6.50 -1.08 -0.65
CA VAL A 72 -6.65 -2.53 -0.80
C VAL A 72 -5.61 -3.21 0.07
N VAL A 73 -6.06 -4.08 0.97
CA VAL A 73 -5.19 -4.88 1.84
C VAL A 73 -5.39 -6.37 1.59
N ASP A 74 -4.35 -7.17 1.79
CA ASP A 74 -4.49 -8.62 1.71
C ASP A 74 -5.20 -9.17 2.95
N GLY A 75 -6.18 -10.05 2.73
CA GLY A 75 -6.99 -10.63 3.80
C GLY A 75 -6.26 -11.61 4.70
N PHE A 76 -5.07 -12.10 4.30
CA PHE A 76 -4.21 -12.92 5.15
C PHE A 76 -3.14 -12.05 5.85
N GLY A 77 -2.40 -11.26 5.07
CA GLY A 77 -1.32 -10.43 5.59
C GLY A 77 -1.78 -9.41 6.62
N SER A 78 -2.98 -8.83 6.44
CA SER A 78 -3.55 -7.84 7.36
C SER A 78 -4.61 -8.44 8.31
N LYS A 79 -4.78 -9.78 8.35
CA LYS A 79 -5.87 -10.44 9.09
C LYS A 79 -5.98 -9.98 10.55
N ALA A 80 -4.85 -9.90 11.25
CA ALA A 80 -4.82 -9.54 12.66
C ALA A 80 -5.31 -8.12 12.95
N THR A 81 -5.18 -7.21 11.98
CA THR A 81 -5.42 -5.76 12.14
C THR A 81 -6.65 -5.26 11.38
N LEU A 82 -7.34 -6.13 10.62
CA LEU A 82 -8.52 -5.74 9.83
C LEU A 82 -9.61 -5.05 10.65
N ALA A 83 -9.92 -5.56 11.85
CA ALA A 83 -10.94 -4.96 12.72
C ALA A 83 -10.55 -3.54 13.15
N THR A 84 -9.26 -3.30 13.41
CA THR A 84 -8.73 -1.98 13.74
C THR A 84 -8.77 -1.05 12.53
N LEU A 85 -8.39 -1.54 11.35
CA LEU A 85 -8.45 -0.77 10.11
C LEU A 85 -9.87 -0.34 9.77
N HIS A 86 -10.84 -1.25 9.89
CA HIS A 86 -12.25 -0.90 9.72
C HIS A 86 -12.68 0.22 10.67
N ARG A 87 -12.38 0.12 11.97
CA ARG A 87 -12.70 1.16 12.95
C ARG A 87 -12.03 2.51 12.66
N TRP A 88 -10.80 2.51 12.12
CA TRP A 88 -10.08 3.74 11.79
C TRP A 88 -10.64 4.43 10.56
N LEU A 89 -11.04 3.63 9.55
CA LEU A 89 -11.44 4.12 8.23
C LEU A 89 -12.97 4.24 8.08
N ASP A 90 -13.73 3.71 9.03
CA ASP A 90 -15.19 3.79 9.01
C ASP A 90 -15.65 5.26 9.03
N ASP A 91 -16.68 5.59 8.27
CA ASP A 91 -17.23 6.95 8.13
C ASP A 91 -16.20 8.04 7.71
N SER A 92 -14.98 7.65 7.34
CA SER A 92 -13.91 8.60 6.97
C SER A 92 -13.96 9.08 5.51
N GLY A 93 -14.72 8.39 4.66
CA GLY A 93 -14.71 8.57 3.21
C GLY A 93 -13.60 7.78 2.48
N VAL A 94 -12.77 7.02 3.20
CA VAL A 94 -11.78 6.10 2.62
C VAL A 94 -12.46 4.79 2.27
N ALA A 95 -12.40 4.37 1.01
CA ALA A 95 -12.89 3.07 0.59
C ALA A 95 -11.84 1.98 0.88
N LEU A 96 -12.13 1.08 1.81
CA LEU A 96 -11.31 -0.08 2.15
C LEU A 96 -11.83 -1.33 1.46
N ALA A 97 -10.98 -2.03 0.72
CA ALA A 97 -11.24 -3.34 0.15
C ALA A 97 -10.27 -4.38 0.72
N VAL A 98 -10.77 -5.58 1.00
CA VAL A 98 -9.97 -6.70 1.49
C VAL A 98 -9.86 -7.74 0.37
N PHE A 99 -8.64 -7.94 -0.10
CA PHE A 99 -8.36 -8.94 -1.13
C PHE A 99 -8.38 -10.34 -0.53
N ARG A 100 -9.33 -11.19 -0.98
CA ARG A 100 -9.49 -12.57 -0.55
C ARG A 100 -9.47 -12.74 0.98
N PRO A 101 -10.48 -12.23 1.68
CA PRO A 101 -10.59 -12.40 3.11
C PRO A 101 -10.65 -13.89 3.47
N ILE A 102 -9.96 -14.28 4.56
CA ILE A 102 -10.03 -15.64 5.10
C ILE A 102 -11.08 -15.64 6.22
N ASP A 103 -12.31 -15.78 5.83
CA ASP A 103 -13.48 -15.83 6.71
C ASP A 103 -13.92 -17.25 7.08
N ARG A 104 -13.42 -18.25 6.32
CA ARG A 104 -13.83 -19.67 6.50
C ARG A 104 -12.63 -20.60 6.64
N TRP A 105 -12.71 -21.56 7.56
CA TRP A 105 -11.63 -22.52 7.84
C TRP A 105 -11.22 -23.35 6.63
N TYR A 106 -12.14 -23.64 5.69
CA TYR A 106 -11.88 -24.41 4.47
C TYR A 106 -11.32 -23.58 3.29
N ALA A 107 -11.14 -22.26 3.46
CA ALA A 107 -10.55 -21.42 2.42
C ALA A 107 -9.14 -21.91 2.02
N TRP A 108 -8.42 -22.55 2.93
CA TRP A 108 -7.11 -23.17 2.67
C TRP A 108 -7.15 -24.33 1.67
N LEU A 109 -8.31 -24.98 1.48
CA LEU A 109 -8.47 -26.12 0.56
C LEU A 109 -8.76 -25.65 -0.89
N GLN A 110 -8.91 -24.35 -1.11
CA GLN A 110 -9.21 -23.79 -2.43
C GLN A 110 -7.95 -23.19 -3.05
N PRO A 111 -7.36 -23.80 -4.12
CA PRO A 111 -6.12 -23.29 -4.75
C PRO A 111 -6.21 -21.84 -5.21
N GLY A 112 -7.40 -21.39 -5.62
CA GLY A 112 -7.66 -20.01 -5.98
C GLY A 112 -7.49 -19.00 -4.83
N GLN A 113 -7.69 -19.43 -3.59
CA GLN A 113 -7.55 -18.60 -2.39
C GLN A 113 -6.09 -18.45 -1.93
N LEU A 114 -5.17 -19.27 -2.47
CA LEU A 114 -3.74 -19.22 -2.12
C LEU A 114 -3.01 -18.06 -2.80
N ARG A 115 -3.57 -17.49 -3.86
CA ARG A 115 -3.00 -16.25 -4.44
C ARG A 115 -3.21 -15.10 -3.49
N ARG A 116 -2.15 -14.36 -3.18
CA ARG A 116 -2.15 -13.22 -2.26
C ARG A 116 -1.81 -11.93 -2.97
N LEU A 117 -2.32 -10.82 -2.45
CA LEU A 117 -1.97 -9.49 -2.88
C LEU A 117 -0.60 -9.13 -2.28
N HIS A 118 0.48 -9.41 -3.01
CA HIS A 118 1.83 -9.12 -2.50
C HIS A 118 2.38 -7.78 -3.00
N HIS A 119 1.56 -6.94 -3.62
CA HIS A 119 1.93 -5.59 -4.03
C HIS A 119 2.06 -4.67 -2.81
N LYS A 120 3.03 -3.78 -2.84
CA LYS A 120 3.17 -2.65 -1.94
C LYS A 120 3.38 -1.44 -2.84
N LEU A 121 2.30 -0.70 -3.05
CA LEU A 121 2.31 0.46 -3.92
C LEU A 121 1.37 1.55 -3.41
N LEU A 122 1.75 2.78 -3.68
CA LEU A 122 0.91 3.96 -3.58
C LEU A 122 0.96 4.69 -4.93
N ALA A 123 -0.16 5.21 -5.39
CA ALA A 123 -0.21 6.13 -6.52
C ALA A 123 -1.12 7.32 -6.17
N THR A 124 -0.70 8.53 -6.51
CA THR A 124 -1.45 9.77 -6.31
C THR A 124 -1.58 10.52 -7.63
N ASP A 125 -2.81 10.85 -8.03
CA ASP A 125 -3.18 11.68 -9.19
C ASP A 125 -2.56 11.23 -10.54
N SER A 126 -2.05 10.00 -10.63
CA SER A 126 -1.22 9.51 -11.75
C SER A 126 0.06 10.34 -12.00
N GLU A 127 0.52 11.08 -11.01
CA GLU A 127 1.71 11.95 -11.07
C GLU A 127 2.87 11.41 -10.23
N ARG A 128 2.57 10.77 -9.10
CA ARG A 128 3.56 10.15 -8.22
C ARG A 128 3.17 8.72 -7.92
N ALA A 129 4.15 7.83 -7.87
CA ALA A 129 3.94 6.47 -7.39
C ALA A 129 5.11 6.01 -6.52
N PHE A 130 4.82 5.05 -5.63
CA PHE A 130 5.79 4.36 -4.79
C PHE A 130 5.57 2.86 -4.97
N VAL A 131 6.66 2.13 -5.19
CA VAL A 131 6.61 0.67 -5.38
C VAL A 131 7.81 0.06 -4.66
N GLY A 132 7.60 -1.02 -3.91
CA GLY A 132 8.72 -1.67 -3.23
C GLY A 132 8.36 -2.90 -2.42
N GLY A 133 9.26 -3.25 -1.51
CA GLY A 133 9.12 -4.37 -0.55
C GLY A 133 8.41 -3.97 0.74
N ILE A 134 8.45 -2.67 1.11
CA ILE A 134 8.06 -2.18 2.43
C ILE A 134 6.53 -2.20 2.60
N ASN A 135 6.06 -2.92 3.61
CA ASN A 135 4.65 -2.91 4.03
C ASN A 135 4.34 -1.68 4.90
N ILE A 136 3.07 -1.45 5.20
CA ILE A 136 2.67 -0.41 6.15
C ILE A 136 2.77 -0.98 7.57
N ILE A 137 3.96 -0.92 8.11
CA ILE A 137 4.35 -1.40 9.44
C ILE A 137 5.64 -0.69 9.85
N ASP A 138 5.78 -0.33 11.09
CA ASP A 138 7.02 0.26 11.63
C ASP A 138 8.20 -0.69 11.39
N ASP A 139 9.32 -0.16 10.89
CA ASP A 139 10.51 -0.97 10.58
C ASP A 139 11.13 -1.63 11.81
N ARG A 140 10.85 -1.11 13.00
CA ARG A 140 11.30 -1.68 14.27
C ARG A 140 10.27 -2.64 14.87
N ASN A 141 9.15 -2.87 14.21
CA ASN A 141 8.13 -3.81 14.64
C ASN A 141 8.21 -5.09 13.78
N ASP A 142 8.84 -6.14 14.30
CA ASP A 142 8.87 -7.46 13.66
C ASP A 142 7.68 -8.31 14.11
N LEU A 143 6.94 -8.86 13.15
CA LEU A 143 5.71 -9.64 13.43
C LEU A 143 5.94 -10.92 14.23
N ASN A 144 7.18 -11.45 14.20
CA ASN A 144 7.54 -12.69 14.88
C ASN A 144 8.34 -12.46 16.16
N HIS A 145 9.09 -11.34 16.22
CA HIS A 145 10.05 -11.07 17.30
C HIS A 145 9.69 -9.83 18.13
N GLY A 146 8.62 -9.10 17.76
CA GLY A 146 8.21 -7.86 18.43
C GLY A 146 9.11 -6.67 18.09
N VAL A 147 9.28 -5.75 19.03
CA VAL A 147 10.06 -4.53 18.81
C VAL A 147 11.56 -4.84 18.79
N THR A 148 12.24 -4.42 17.73
CA THR A 148 13.68 -4.59 17.52
C THR A 148 14.43 -3.27 17.71
N ALA A 149 15.70 -3.32 18.12
CA ALA A 149 16.55 -2.12 18.27
C ALA A 149 16.88 -1.49 16.91
N GLU A 150 17.15 -2.34 15.91
CA GLU A 150 17.52 -1.92 14.56
C GLU A 150 16.30 -2.03 13.62
N PRO A 151 16.14 -1.08 12.67
CA PRO A 151 15.11 -1.16 11.68
C PRO A 151 15.39 -2.28 10.68
N ARG A 152 14.33 -2.86 10.10
CA ARG A 152 14.47 -3.79 8.98
C ARG A 152 15.06 -3.09 7.76
N LEU A 153 15.97 -3.77 7.08
CA LEU A 153 16.49 -3.30 5.79
C LEU A 153 15.55 -3.75 4.67
N ASP A 154 14.88 -2.79 4.07
CA ASP A 154 14.02 -3.01 2.91
C ASP A 154 14.01 -1.74 2.04
N PHE A 155 13.54 -1.85 0.80
CA PHE A 155 13.66 -0.79 -0.19
C PHE A 155 12.34 -0.54 -0.92
N ALA A 156 12.18 0.72 -1.34
CA ALA A 156 11.14 1.14 -2.26
C ALA A 156 11.71 2.16 -3.26
N VAL A 157 10.97 2.44 -4.31
CA VAL A 157 11.26 3.51 -5.25
C VAL A 157 10.12 4.50 -5.30
N ALA A 158 10.45 5.78 -5.28
CA ALA A 158 9.55 6.86 -5.63
C ALA A 158 9.70 7.15 -7.13
N LEU A 159 8.57 7.29 -7.80
CA LEU A 159 8.48 7.40 -9.26
C LEU A 159 7.71 8.66 -9.65
N ARG A 160 8.21 9.37 -10.67
CA ARG A 160 7.52 10.44 -11.38
C ARG A 160 7.68 10.24 -12.88
N GLY A 161 6.79 10.85 -13.68
CA GLY A 161 6.83 10.77 -15.12
C GLY A 161 5.96 9.65 -15.70
N PRO A 162 6.14 9.30 -17.00
CA PRO A 162 5.26 8.39 -17.71
C PRO A 162 5.07 7.00 -17.09
N VAL A 163 6.06 6.50 -16.33
CA VAL A 163 6.00 5.21 -15.64
C VAL A 163 4.92 5.14 -14.55
N VAL A 164 4.45 6.28 -14.06
CA VAL A 164 3.40 6.32 -13.03
C VAL A 164 2.05 5.83 -13.55
N ALA A 165 1.75 6.10 -14.83
CA ALA A 165 0.47 5.69 -15.41
C ALA A 165 0.19 4.18 -15.35
N PRO A 166 1.12 3.27 -15.76
CA PRO A 166 0.91 1.83 -15.61
C PRO A 166 0.85 1.37 -14.15
N VAL A 167 1.57 2.03 -13.22
CA VAL A 167 1.45 1.73 -11.78
C VAL A 167 0.05 2.09 -11.28
N ALA A 168 -0.43 3.29 -11.59
CA ALA A 168 -1.77 3.74 -11.22
C ALA A 168 -2.86 2.85 -11.86
N GLN A 169 -2.68 2.41 -13.11
CA GLN A 169 -3.58 1.46 -13.77
C GLN A 169 -3.60 0.12 -13.05
N THR A 170 -2.44 -0.38 -12.61
CA THR A 170 -2.35 -1.62 -11.82
C THR A 170 -3.11 -1.48 -10.50
N ALA A 171 -2.95 -0.35 -9.81
CA ALA A 171 -3.66 -0.06 -8.56
C ALA A 171 -5.19 -0.03 -8.75
N ARG A 172 -5.67 0.57 -9.85
CA ARG A 172 -7.10 0.65 -10.16
C ARG A 172 -7.72 -0.69 -10.57
N ALA A 173 -6.92 -1.66 -11.00
CA ALA A 173 -7.39 -2.98 -11.44
C ALA A 173 -7.49 -4.00 -10.28
N MET A 174 -7.14 -3.61 -9.07
CA MET A 174 -7.23 -4.42 -7.84
C MET A 174 -8.58 -4.22 -7.16
#